data_7cf4e5e7029fe26355f54c9a5d1cb595
#
_entry.id   7cf4e5e7029fe26355f54c9a5d1cb595
#
_cell.length_a   1.000
_cell.length_b   1.000
_cell.length_c   1.000
_cell.angle_alpha   90.00
_cell.angle_beta   90.00
_cell.angle_gamma   90.00
#
_symmetry.space_group_name_H-M   'P 1'
#
loop_
_entity.id
_entity.type
_entity.pdbx_description
1 polymer ?
#
loop_
_entity_poly.entity_id
_entity_poly.type
_entity_poly.pdbx_seq_one_letter_code
_entity_poly.pdbx_strand_id
1 'polypeptide(L)'
;MSEKLTAKQAAEQLLYKPEYAADKSADVKEKAAAFAEGYKAFLNAAKTEREAAAASEKLLLEAGYEKFEPKKTYAPGQKIYFVQEHKAVVAATIGRKSFEEGFRLVIAHIDSPRLDLRPNPLYEADHLSYFKTHYYGGIRKYQWGTMPLAIHGVFTRADGSSVSFAVGEDENDPVFCITDLLPHLGAEQNDRKLSEGIKAEELNVLIGSDAVEDADIKEAVKLNTLMLLHEKYGITERDFTRAEIEVVPAHKARDVGFDRSMVGGYGHDDRVDAYPALMAEIETKDPVHTTVCVLTDKEEIGSDGVTGMQSMYVFHFMQLLCRAAGQDDILAFQNSVCLSADVTAAYDPSWANAFEPQNGTYAGRGVAFFKYTGSRGKSSASDASAELVGDITRLLDANGVAWQIGELGRLDLGGGGTIAKYVANRGIPVLDIGVPVLSMHSPFEVIHKTDLYMAFSTSISLSKS
;
A
#
# COMPACT_ATOMS: atom_id res chain seq x y z
N MET A 1 -48.75 20.71 13.49
CA MET A 1 -48.74 19.26 13.75
C MET A 1 -48.04 18.62 12.55
N SER A 2 -46.86 18.04 12.76
CA SER A 2 -46.18 17.30 11.67
C SER A 2 -47.06 16.10 11.30
N GLU A 3 -47.44 15.95 10.03
CA GLU A 3 -48.13 14.74 9.55
C GLU A 3 -47.30 13.50 9.95
N LYS A 4 -48.00 12.52 10.56
CA LYS A 4 -47.35 11.25 10.88
C LYS A 4 -47.02 10.53 9.58
N LEU A 5 -45.75 10.21 9.39
CA LEU A 5 -45.27 9.41 8.26
C LEU A 5 -46.01 8.07 8.21
N THR A 6 -46.40 7.64 7.03
CA THR A 6 -46.81 6.24 6.83
C THR A 6 -45.62 5.32 7.06
N ALA A 7 -45.87 4.02 7.36
CA ALA A 7 -44.77 3.06 7.56
C ALA A 7 -43.80 2.99 6.37
N LYS A 8 -44.33 3.10 5.12
CA LYS A 8 -43.51 3.12 3.91
C LYS A 8 -42.62 4.38 3.84
N GLN A 9 -43.18 5.57 4.10
CA GLN A 9 -42.43 6.83 4.15
C GLN A 9 -41.40 6.80 5.27
N ALA A 10 -41.75 6.28 6.45
CA ALA A 10 -40.79 6.12 7.56
C ALA A 10 -39.65 5.16 7.19
N ALA A 11 -39.96 4.02 6.53
CA ALA A 11 -38.91 3.10 6.07
C ALA A 11 -37.98 3.73 5.02
N GLU A 12 -38.53 4.54 4.10
CA GLU A 12 -37.73 5.24 3.10
C GLU A 12 -36.81 6.32 3.70
N GLN A 13 -37.25 7.00 4.76
CA GLN A 13 -36.52 8.11 5.39
C GLN A 13 -35.62 7.69 6.53
N LEU A 14 -35.92 6.60 7.25
CA LEU A 14 -35.25 6.26 8.51
C LEU A 14 -34.35 5.02 8.42
N LEU A 15 -34.59 4.14 7.45
CA LEU A 15 -33.76 2.94 7.30
C LEU A 15 -32.55 3.25 6.42
N TYR A 16 -31.37 2.85 6.91
CA TYR A 16 -30.15 2.90 6.12
C TYR A 16 -30.27 1.95 4.92
N LYS A 17 -29.93 2.46 3.74
CA LYS A 17 -29.86 1.67 2.51
C LYS A 17 -28.43 1.71 2.01
N PRO A 18 -27.81 0.54 1.78
CA PRO A 18 -26.47 0.50 1.17
C PRO A 18 -26.50 1.17 -0.20
N GLU A 19 -25.52 2.02 -0.47
CA GLU A 19 -25.31 2.60 -1.79
C GLU A 19 -24.21 1.81 -2.53
N TYR A 20 -24.35 1.70 -3.84
CA TYR A 20 -23.31 1.15 -4.70
C TYR A 20 -22.64 2.29 -5.46
N ALA A 21 -21.32 2.25 -5.54
CA ALA A 21 -20.54 3.28 -6.22
C ALA A 21 -20.97 3.43 -7.70
N ALA A 22 -21.32 2.32 -8.33
CA ALA A 22 -21.82 2.28 -9.71
C ALA A 22 -23.15 3.03 -9.94
N ASP A 23 -23.89 3.32 -8.89
CA ASP A 23 -25.22 3.98 -8.97
C ASP A 23 -25.10 5.51 -8.76
N LYS A 24 -23.93 6.04 -8.39
CA LYS A 24 -23.73 7.49 -8.15
C LYS A 24 -23.88 8.35 -9.42
N SER A 25 -23.42 7.84 -10.55
CA SER A 25 -23.65 8.47 -11.87
C SER A 25 -23.53 7.44 -12.99
N ALA A 26 -24.14 7.72 -14.15
CA ALA A 26 -24.15 6.80 -15.29
C ALA A 26 -22.76 6.50 -15.85
N ASP A 27 -21.81 7.40 -15.65
CA ASP A 27 -20.42 7.34 -16.17
C ASP A 27 -19.38 6.79 -15.18
N VAL A 28 -19.77 6.50 -13.92
CA VAL A 28 -18.83 6.01 -12.88
C VAL A 28 -18.12 4.76 -13.33
N LYS A 29 -18.81 3.80 -13.94
CA LYS A 29 -18.19 2.55 -14.39
C LYS A 29 -17.13 2.78 -15.46
N GLU A 30 -17.39 3.67 -16.40
CA GLU A 30 -16.46 4.04 -17.48
C GLU A 30 -15.24 4.75 -16.90
N LYS A 31 -15.45 5.75 -16.04
CA LYS A 31 -14.36 6.47 -15.36
C LYS A 31 -13.51 5.54 -14.50
N ALA A 32 -14.14 4.66 -13.74
CA ALA A 32 -13.44 3.66 -12.92
C ALA A 32 -12.64 2.68 -13.76
N ALA A 33 -13.18 2.23 -14.90
CA ALA A 33 -12.46 1.35 -15.83
C ALA A 33 -11.23 2.05 -16.41
N ALA A 34 -11.38 3.31 -16.86
CA ALA A 34 -10.26 4.11 -17.39
C ALA A 34 -9.19 4.40 -16.33
N PHE A 35 -9.59 4.77 -15.11
CA PHE A 35 -8.67 5.03 -14.00
C PHE A 35 -7.91 3.76 -13.59
N ALA A 36 -8.56 2.59 -13.61
CA ALA A 36 -7.96 1.31 -13.29
C ALA A 36 -6.85 0.88 -14.27
N GLU A 37 -6.84 1.35 -15.52
CA GLU A 37 -5.74 1.06 -16.46
C GLU A 37 -4.44 1.73 -16.01
N GLY A 38 -4.49 3.00 -15.61
CA GLY A 38 -3.35 3.71 -15.03
C GLY A 38 -2.88 3.06 -13.72
N TYR A 39 -3.81 2.66 -12.89
CA TYR A 39 -3.51 1.95 -11.64
C TYR A 39 -2.81 0.59 -11.88
N LYS A 40 -3.30 -0.22 -12.82
CA LYS A 40 -2.64 -1.50 -13.18
C LYS A 40 -1.21 -1.27 -13.69
N ALA A 41 -1.00 -0.23 -14.47
CA ALA A 41 0.34 0.13 -14.94
C ALA A 41 1.26 0.53 -13.77
N PHE A 42 0.77 1.35 -12.84
CA PHE A 42 1.49 1.71 -11.62
C PHE A 42 1.81 0.48 -10.77
N LEU A 43 0.82 -0.39 -10.49
CA LEU A 43 1.00 -1.58 -9.68
C LEU A 43 2.04 -2.55 -10.27
N ASN A 44 2.08 -2.68 -11.60
CA ASN A 44 3.07 -3.49 -12.29
C ASN A 44 4.49 -2.90 -12.25
N ALA A 45 4.62 -1.58 -12.17
CA ALA A 45 5.90 -0.88 -12.12
C ALA A 45 6.41 -0.66 -10.67
N ALA A 46 5.59 -0.93 -9.68
CA ALA A 46 5.79 -0.55 -8.28
C ALA A 46 5.61 -1.76 -7.36
N LYS A 47 6.34 -2.84 -7.60
CA LYS A 47 6.22 -4.07 -6.79
C LYS A 47 6.93 -3.99 -5.45
N THR A 48 7.88 -3.08 -5.32
CA THR A 48 8.58 -2.79 -4.06
C THR A 48 8.34 -1.33 -3.66
N GLU A 49 8.58 -1.00 -2.39
CA GLU A 49 8.43 0.39 -1.93
C GLU A 49 9.42 1.35 -2.62
N ARG A 50 10.63 0.87 -2.98
CA ARG A 50 11.58 1.67 -3.78
C ARG A 50 11.04 1.97 -5.17
N GLU A 51 10.48 0.99 -5.82
CA GLU A 51 9.90 1.14 -7.15
C GLU A 51 8.64 2.01 -7.09
N ALA A 52 7.80 1.86 -6.05
CA ALA A 52 6.64 2.70 -5.84
C ALA A 52 7.03 4.16 -5.62
N ALA A 53 8.07 4.43 -4.82
CA ALA A 53 8.61 5.77 -4.63
C ALA A 53 9.18 6.35 -5.93
N ALA A 54 9.93 5.56 -6.70
CA ALA A 54 10.49 5.99 -7.98
C ALA A 54 9.40 6.24 -9.05
N ALA A 55 8.40 5.39 -9.15
CA ALA A 55 7.26 5.57 -10.04
C ALA A 55 6.45 6.83 -9.67
N SER A 56 6.26 7.06 -8.37
CA SER A 56 5.59 8.26 -7.85
C SER A 56 6.40 9.53 -8.15
N GLU A 57 7.72 9.53 -7.90
CA GLU A 57 8.61 10.66 -8.25
C GLU A 57 8.53 11.01 -9.74
N LYS A 58 8.53 9.99 -10.60
CA LYS A 58 8.37 10.17 -12.05
C LYS A 58 7.07 10.88 -12.40
N LEU A 59 5.93 10.42 -11.87
CA LEU A 59 4.61 11.03 -12.11
C LEU A 59 4.56 12.48 -11.59
N LEU A 60 5.15 12.76 -10.44
CA LEU A 60 5.24 14.11 -9.87
C LEU A 60 6.06 15.05 -10.75
N LEU A 61 7.23 14.60 -11.25
CA LEU A 61 8.07 15.38 -12.16
C LEU A 61 7.36 15.68 -13.48
N GLU A 62 6.65 14.71 -14.07
CA GLU A 62 5.83 14.89 -15.28
C GLU A 62 4.69 15.87 -15.04
N ALA A 63 4.18 15.97 -13.81
CA ALA A 63 3.15 16.94 -13.39
C ALA A 63 3.70 18.30 -12.96
N GLY A 64 5.01 18.55 -13.10
CA GLY A 64 5.66 19.82 -12.82
C GLY A 64 5.97 20.10 -11.34
N TYR A 65 6.08 19.06 -10.51
CA TYR A 65 6.54 19.22 -9.12
C TYR A 65 8.05 19.52 -9.10
N GLU A 66 8.43 20.42 -8.20
CA GLU A 66 9.84 20.78 -7.92
C GLU A 66 10.30 20.13 -6.60
N LYS A 67 11.59 19.83 -6.51
CA LYS A 67 12.16 19.33 -5.23
C LYS A 67 12.01 20.39 -4.15
N PHE A 68 11.55 19.94 -2.98
CA PHE A 68 11.46 20.80 -1.80
C PHE A 68 12.84 21.31 -1.35
N GLU A 69 12.92 22.63 -1.15
CA GLU A 69 14.09 23.32 -0.62
C GLU A 69 13.76 23.89 0.78
N PRO A 70 14.38 23.36 1.86
CA PRO A 70 14.26 23.95 3.20
C PRO A 70 14.60 25.43 3.18
N LYS A 71 13.83 26.27 3.89
CA LYS A 71 13.98 27.74 3.98
C LYS A 71 13.48 28.54 2.75
N LYS A 72 13.08 27.91 1.65
CA LYS A 72 12.41 28.59 0.54
C LYS A 72 10.95 28.86 0.92
N THR A 73 10.47 30.08 0.62
CA THR A 73 9.06 30.43 0.71
C THR A 73 8.38 30.09 -0.60
N TYR A 74 7.22 29.49 -0.55
CA TYR A 74 6.44 29.06 -1.69
C TYR A 74 5.15 29.88 -1.84
N ALA A 75 4.79 30.20 -3.08
CA ALA A 75 3.56 30.90 -3.41
C ALA A 75 2.39 29.90 -3.61
N PRO A 76 1.13 30.33 -3.44
CA PRO A 76 -0.04 29.51 -3.77
C PRO A 76 0.04 28.91 -5.18
N GLY A 77 -0.36 27.64 -5.31
CA GLY A 77 -0.32 26.87 -6.55
C GLY A 77 1.02 26.23 -6.88
N GLN A 78 2.11 26.55 -6.18
CA GLN A 78 3.38 25.85 -6.37
C GLN A 78 3.29 24.40 -5.88
N LYS A 79 3.91 23.51 -6.66
CA LYS A 79 3.92 22.05 -6.44
C LYS A 79 5.33 21.59 -6.04
N ILE A 80 5.44 20.95 -4.90
CA ILE A 80 6.72 20.55 -4.32
C ILE A 80 6.68 19.10 -3.83
N TYR A 81 7.83 18.47 -3.86
CA TYR A 81 7.97 17.10 -3.34
C TYR A 81 9.35 16.83 -2.77
N PHE A 82 9.47 15.79 -1.97
CA PHE A 82 10.75 15.15 -1.65
C PHE A 82 10.58 13.63 -1.49
N VAL A 83 11.70 12.91 -1.64
CA VAL A 83 11.78 11.46 -1.44
C VAL A 83 12.64 11.20 -0.22
N GLN A 84 12.09 10.45 0.73
CA GLN A 84 12.79 10.05 1.97
C GLN A 84 13.47 8.69 1.77
N GLU A 85 14.83 8.68 1.80
CA GLU A 85 15.65 7.47 1.72
C GLU A 85 15.23 6.48 0.61
N HIS A 86 14.78 7.00 -0.52
CA HIS A 86 14.30 6.25 -1.71
C HIS A 86 13.04 5.39 -1.49
N LYS A 87 12.37 5.46 -0.33
CA LYS A 87 11.30 4.53 0.07
C LYS A 87 10.00 5.20 0.51
N ALA A 88 9.99 6.50 0.68
CA ALA A 88 8.77 7.25 0.96
C ALA A 88 8.77 8.57 0.20
N VAL A 89 7.58 9.08 -0.11
CA VAL A 89 7.39 10.29 -0.90
C VAL A 89 6.44 11.24 -0.17
N VAL A 90 6.78 12.53 -0.16
CA VAL A 90 5.88 13.59 0.27
C VAL A 90 5.73 14.58 -0.88
N ALA A 91 4.49 14.84 -1.28
CA ALA A 91 4.15 15.83 -2.28
C ALA A 91 3.15 16.84 -1.70
N ALA A 92 3.23 18.09 -2.13
CA ALA A 92 2.32 19.13 -1.66
C ALA A 92 2.03 20.16 -2.76
N THR A 93 0.79 20.65 -2.79
CA THR A 93 0.37 21.80 -3.57
C THR A 93 0.01 22.93 -2.61
N ILE A 94 0.72 24.06 -2.70
CA ILE A 94 0.59 25.18 -1.76
C ILE A 94 -0.77 25.86 -1.93
N GLY A 95 -1.49 25.98 -0.84
CA GLY A 95 -2.80 26.62 -0.76
C GLY A 95 -2.77 28.13 -0.76
N ARG A 96 -3.96 28.73 -0.91
CA ARG A 96 -4.14 30.18 -0.83
C ARG A 96 -4.19 30.70 0.61
N LYS A 97 -4.57 29.85 1.54
CA LYS A 97 -4.63 30.18 2.97
C LYS A 97 -3.27 30.02 3.63
N SER A 98 -3.12 30.69 4.76
CA SER A 98 -1.98 30.53 5.67
C SER A 98 -1.85 29.07 6.12
N PHE A 99 -0.63 28.59 6.35
CA PHE A 99 -0.40 27.27 6.94
C PHE A 99 -1.03 27.13 8.33
N GLU A 100 -1.12 28.22 9.10
CA GLU A 100 -1.80 28.26 10.41
C GLU A 100 -3.29 27.89 10.34
N GLU A 101 -3.92 28.02 9.17
CA GLU A 101 -5.29 27.56 8.92
C GLU A 101 -5.37 26.05 8.64
N GLY A 102 -4.24 25.34 8.65
CA GLY A 102 -4.12 23.90 8.58
C GLY A 102 -3.92 23.36 7.17
N PHE A 103 -3.35 22.16 7.13
CA PHE A 103 -3.11 21.36 5.94
C PHE A 103 -4.27 20.37 5.71
N ARG A 104 -4.39 19.89 4.48
CA ARG A 104 -5.25 18.77 4.10
C ARG A 104 -4.36 17.61 3.68
N LEU A 105 -4.29 16.58 4.53
CA LEU A 105 -3.38 15.45 4.33
C LEU A 105 -4.13 14.21 3.87
N VAL A 106 -3.54 13.50 2.92
CA VAL A 106 -3.88 12.09 2.63
C VAL A 106 -2.59 11.30 2.76
N ILE A 107 -2.59 10.27 3.59
CA ILE A 107 -1.43 9.45 3.88
C ILE A 107 -1.79 8.00 3.59
N ALA A 108 -0.98 7.31 2.78
CA ALA A 108 -1.10 5.89 2.45
C ALA A 108 0.29 5.23 2.53
N HIS A 109 0.37 3.91 2.64
CA HIS A 109 1.67 3.25 2.59
C HIS A 109 1.95 2.59 1.22
N ILE A 110 3.21 2.29 0.95
CA ILE A 110 3.66 1.73 -0.33
C ILE A 110 4.49 0.45 -0.20
N ASP A 111 4.80 0.03 1.01
CA ASP A 111 5.30 -1.31 1.29
C ASP A 111 4.15 -2.32 1.25
N SER A 112 4.48 -3.60 1.05
CA SER A 112 3.50 -4.70 1.02
C SER A 112 4.13 -5.96 1.57
N PRO A 113 3.36 -6.91 2.11
CA PRO A 113 3.88 -8.19 2.59
C PRO A 113 4.60 -8.97 1.48
N ARG A 114 5.79 -9.46 1.77
CA ARG A 114 6.68 -10.11 0.81
C ARG A 114 7.72 -11.02 1.47
N LEU A 115 8.70 -11.46 0.67
CA LEU A 115 9.90 -12.12 1.17
C LEU A 115 11.12 -11.25 0.87
N ASP A 116 11.98 -11.04 1.88
CA ASP A 116 13.28 -10.40 1.71
C ASP A 116 14.39 -11.45 1.71
N LEU A 117 15.48 -11.24 0.96
CA LEU A 117 16.64 -12.10 1.10
C LEU A 117 17.35 -11.84 2.43
N ARG A 118 17.86 -12.92 3.04
CA ARG A 118 18.72 -12.82 4.22
C ARG A 118 20.09 -12.21 3.86
N PRO A 119 20.85 -11.66 4.83
CA PRO A 119 22.16 -11.04 4.53
C PRO A 119 23.19 -11.96 3.87
N ASN A 120 23.10 -13.27 4.10
CA ASN A 120 23.89 -14.31 3.43
C ASN A 120 22.93 -15.34 2.85
N PRO A 121 22.30 -15.05 1.69
CA PRO A 121 21.17 -15.82 1.22
C PRO A 121 21.57 -17.03 0.39
N LEU A 122 22.65 -16.97 -0.35
CA LEU A 122 23.02 -17.93 -1.39
C LEU A 122 23.65 -19.19 -0.81
N TYR A 123 23.10 -20.34 -1.16
CA TYR A 123 23.67 -21.64 -0.79
C TYR A 123 23.37 -22.70 -1.87
N GLU A 124 24.14 -23.77 -1.87
CA GLU A 124 23.93 -24.96 -2.69
C GLU A 124 23.64 -26.16 -1.77
N ALA A 125 22.72 -27.02 -2.21
CA ALA A 125 22.44 -28.32 -1.63
C ALA A 125 22.04 -29.31 -2.73
N ASP A 126 22.68 -30.49 -2.78
CA ASP A 126 22.36 -31.56 -3.70
C ASP A 126 22.19 -31.11 -5.17
N HIS A 127 23.15 -30.32 -5.67
CA HIS A 127 23.19 -29.75 -7.02
C HIS A 127 22.04 -28.78 -7.36
N LEU A 128 21.45 -28.17 -6.36
CA LEU A 128 20.49 -27.08 -6.52
C LEU A 128 20.98 -25.85 -5.76
N SER A 129 20.88 -24.68 -6.36
CA SER A 129 21.16 -23.41 -5.68
C SER A 129 19.89 -22.69 -5.28
N TYR A 130 19.96 -22.08 -4.11
CA TYR A 130 18.82 -21.41 -3.46
C TYR A 130 19.20 -20.09 -2.87
N PHE A 131 18.18 -19.20 -2.72
CA PHE A 131 18.23 -18.07 -1.80
C PHE A 131 17.41 -18.33 -0.54
N LYS A 132 18.01 -18.09 0.63
CA LYS A 132 17.32 -18.04 1.93
C LYS A 132 16.57 -16.74 2.07
N THR A 133 15.31 -16.81 2.53
CA THR A 133 14.47 -15.64 2.73
C THR A 133 14.11 -15.41 4.18
N HIS A 134 13.61 -14.21 4.45
CA HIS A 134 12.87 -13.82 5.65
C HIS A 134 11.56 -13.17 5.19
N TYR A 135 10.42 -13.57 5.72
CA TYR A 135 9.17 -12.92 5.39
C TYR A 135 9.08 -11.53 6.03
N TYR A 136 8.43 -10.62 5.32
CA TYR A 136 8.16 -9.23 5.69
C TYR A 136 6.65 -9.05 5.82
N GLY A 137 6.17 -8.48 6.94
CA GLY A 137 4.75 -8.29 7.21
C GLY A 137 4.00 -9.59 7.53
N GLY A 138 2.70 -9.51 7.51
CA GLY A 138 1.79 -10.60 7.90
C GLY A 138 1.38 -11.51 6.76
N ILE A 139 2.21 -12.48 6.35
CA ILE A 139 1.89 -13.42 5.27
C ILE A 139 1.31 -14.75 5.77
N ARG A 140 0.50 -15.39 4.92
CA ARG A 140 0.19 -16.81 5.04
C ARG A 140 1.16 -17.61 4.19
N LYS A 141 2.20 -18.17 4.81
CA LYS A 141 3.37 -18.78 4.16
C LYS A 141 3.01 -19.82 3.07
N TYR A 142 1.97 -20.62 3.29
CA TYR A 142 1.54 -21.63 2.32
C TYR A 142 1.11 -21.07 0.96
N GLN A 143 0.69 -19.80 0.90
CA GLN A 143 0.29 -19.15 -0.36
C GLN A 143 1.48 -18.83 -1.27
N TRP A 144 2.70 -18.84 -0.75
CA TRP A 144 3.93 -18.49 -1.46
C TRP A 144 4.63 -19.69 -2.12
N GLY A 145 4.20 -20.91 -1.81
CA GLY A 145 4.69 -22.13 -2.45
C GLY A 145 4.16 -22.31 -3.88
N THR A 146 5.00 -22.89 -4.76
CA THR A 146 4.64 -23.34 -6.12
C THR A 146 4.12 -22.28 -7.11
N MET A 147 4.38 -21.00 -6.83
CA MET A 147 4.02 -19.91 -7.73
C MET A 147 5.25 -19.28 -8.38
N PRO A 148 5.13 -18.71 -9.59
CA PRO A 148 6.20 -17.92 -10.19
C PRO A 148 6.50 -16.67 -9.38
N LEU A 149 7.78 -16.44 -9.06
CA LEU A 149 8.30 -15.32 -8.31
C LEU A 149 9.29 -14.53 -9.16
N ALA A 150 9.34 -13.23 -8.93
CA ALA A 150 10.34 -12.30 -9.45
C ALA A 150 11.25 -11.82 -8.31
N ILE A 151 12.45 -11.39 -8.65
CA ILE A 151 13.45 -10.88 -7.70
C ILE A 151 13.77 -9.44 -8.09
N HIS A 152 13.57 -8.52 -7.16
CA HIS A 152 13.84 -7.11 -7.31
C HIS A 152 14.83 -6.64 -6.25
N GLY A 153 15.57 -5.57 -6.53
CA GLY A 153 16.39 -5.00 -5.48
C GLY A 153 17.48 -4.05 -5.95
N VAL A 154 18.32 -3.72 -4.99
CA VAL A 154 19.49 -2.86 -5.20
C VAL A 154 20.71 -3.44 -4.46
N PHE A 155 21.84 -3.45 -5.13
CA PHE A 155 23.14 -3.69 -4.54
C PHE A 155 23.93 -2.38 -4.41
N THR A 156 24.59 -2.18 -3.28
CA THR A 156 25.62 -1.18 -3.16
C THR A 156 26.99 -1.83 -3.25
N ARG A 157 27.75 -1.52 -4.31
CA ARG A 157 29.08 -2.09 -4.56
C ARG A 157 30.14 -1.53 -3.60
N ALA A 158 31.31 -2.16 -3.60
CA ALA A 158 32.44 -1.74 -2.74
C ALA A 158 32.93 -0.32 -3.03
N ASP A 159 32.78 0.17 -4.25
CA ASP A 159 33.11 1.53 -4.68
C ASP A 159 32.06 2.59 -4.33
N GLY A 160 30.95 2.18 -3.69
CA GLY A 160 29.84 3.04 -3.33
C GLY A 160 28.79 3.24 -4.43
N SER A 161 29.01 2.70 -5.63
CA SER A 161 27.99 2.72 -6.68
C SER A 161 26.85 1.76 -6.37
N SER A 162 25.62 2.11 -6.80
CA SER A 162 24.45 1.25 -6.64
C SER A 162 23.98 0.74 -8.00
N VAL A 163 23.48 -0.50 -8.04
CA VAL A 163 22.85 -1.09 -9.20
C VAL A 163 21.50 -1.68 -8.78
N SER A 164 20.44 -1.18 -9.41
CA SER A 164 19.09 -1.75 -9.27
C SER A 164 18.86 -2.83 -10.32
N PHE A 165 18.04 -3.80 -9.99
CA PHE A 165 17.66 -4.87 -10.91
C PHE A 165 16.25 -5.37 -10.59
N ALA A 166 15.60 -5.89 -11.63
CA ALA A 166 14.39 -6.70 -11.55
C ALA A 166 14.55 -7.87 -12.52
N VAL A 167 14.20 -9.06 -12.10
CA VAL A 167 14.25 -10.28 -12.93
C VAL A 167 12.99 -11.11 -12.67
N GLY A 168 12.31 -11.50 -13.72
CA GLY A 168 11.04 -12.25 -13.66
C GLY A 168 9.83 -11.43 -14.07
N GLU A 169 10.03 -10.19 -14.52
CA GLU A 169 8.97 -9.29 -14.97
C GLU A 169 8.69 -9.34 -16.47
N ASP A 170 9.72 -9.52 -17.28
CA ASP A 170 9.58 -9.67 -18.72
C ASP A 170 9.28 -11.12 -19.12
N GLU A 171 8.56 -11.31 -20.22
CA GLU A 171 8.21 -12.65 -20.72
C GLU A 171 9.43 -13.53 -21.06
N ASN A 172 10.58 -12.90 -21.34
CA ASN A 172 11.84 -13.59 -21.62
C ASN A 172 12.73 -13.78 -20.39
N ASP A 173 12.35 -13.22 -19.24
CA ASP A 173 13.08 -13.42 -18.00
C ASP A 173 12.82 -14.82 -17.43
N PRO A 174 13.80 -15.43 -16.76
CA PRO A 174 13.53 -16.57 -15.91
C PRO A 174 12.67 -16.15 -14.72
N VAL A 175 11.80 -17.04 -14.26
CA VAL A 175 11.09 -16.88 -12.98
C VAL A 175 11.68 -17.82 -11.94
N PHE A 176 11.38 -17.55 -10.68
CA PHE A 176 11.84 -18.31 -9.53
C PHE A 176 10.65 -18.94 -8.82
N CYS A 177 10.88 -19.91 -7.94
CA CYS A 177 9.80 -20.50 -7.15
C CYS A 177 10.29 -21.08 -5.82
N ILE A 178 9.38 -21.21 -4.88
CA ILE A 178 9.54 -22.03 -3.69
C ILE A 178 8.85 -23.35 -3.98
N THR A 179 9.59 -24.45 -3.89
CA THR A 179 9.07 -25.80 -4.16
C THR A 179 8.26 -26.29 -2.96
N ASP A 180 7.31 -27.22 -3.22
CA ASP A 180 6.53 -27.89 -2.19
C ASP A 180 6.48 -29.39 -2.46
N LEU A 181 6.06 -30.18 -1.46
CA LEU A 181 5.94 -31.63 -1.59
C LEU A 181 4.72 -32.04 -2.41
N LEU A 182 4.87 -33.13 -3.18
CA LEU A 182 3.72 -33.78 -3.79
C LEU A 182 2.87 -34.49 -2.71
N PRO A 183 1.55 -34.72 -2.95
CA PRO A 183 0.65 -35.28 -1.93
C PRO A 183 1.11 -36.63 -1.38
N HIS A 184 1.80 -37.46 -2.17
CA HIS A 184 2.25 -38.79 -1.75
C HIS A 184 3.42 -38.77 -0.76
N LEU A 185 4.14 -37.66 -0.64
CA LEU A 185 5.23 -37.45 0.34
C LEU A 185 4.87 -36.48 1.44
N GLY A 186 3.69 -35.86 1.38
CA GLY A 186 3.26 -34.77 2.28
C GLY A 186 2.58 -35.22 3.58
N ALA A 187 2.62 -36.48 3.99
CA ALA A 187 1.86 -36.97 5.15
C ALA A 187 2.21 -36.20 6.44
N GLU A 188 3.49 -36.04 6.76
CA GLU A 188 3.93 -35.26 7.92
C GLU A 188 3.52 -33.78 7.82
N GLN A 189 3.63 -33.21 6.63
CA GLN A 189 3.24 -31.80 6.38
C GLN A 189 1.74 -31.61 6.57
N ASN A 190 0.91 -32.57 6.16
CA ASN A 190 -0.55 -32.51 6.32
C ASN A 190 -0.99 -32.49 7.80
N ASP A 191 -0.20 -33.08 8.69
CA ASP A 191 -0.48 -33.10 10.13
C ASP A 191 -0.08 -31.80 10.84
N ARG A 192 0.62 -30.89 10.16
CA ARG A 192 1.00 -29.58 10.69
C ARG A 192 -0.22 -28.64 10.77
N LYS A 193 -0.19 -27.67 11.68
CA LYS A 193 -1.14 -26.55 11.61
C LYS A 193 -0.95 -25.78 10.30
N LEU A 194 -2.01 -25.22 9.76
CA LEU A 194 -1.94 -24.46 8.51
C LEU A 194 -0.87 -23.33 8.53
N SER A 195 -0.67 -22.69 9.68
CA SER A 195 0.38 -21.67 9.90
C SER A 195 1.81 -22.23 9.80
N GLU A 196 1.96 -23.55 9.87
CA GLU A 196 3.21 -24.30 9.84
C GLU A 196 3.29 -25.23 8.63
N GLY A 197 2.29 -25.22 7.74
CA GLY A 197 2.23 -26.02 6.52
C GLY A 197 3.49 -25.86 5.67
N ILE A 198 3.93 -24.62 5.50
CA ILE A 198 5.29 -24.25 5.10
C ILE A 198 5.88 -23.44 6.26
N LYS A 199 7.03 -23.86 6.80
CA LYS A 199 7.75 -23.14 7.85
C LYS A 199 8.58 -21.99 7.25
N ALA A 200 8.93 -20.99 8.07
CA ALA A 200 9.73 -19.86 7.62
C ALA A 200 11.08 -20.28 7.01
N GLU A 201 11.74 -21.27 7.62
CA GLU A 201 13.02 -21.81 7.12
C GLU A 201 12.89 -22.70 5.87
N GLU A 202 11.67 -23.03 5.46
CA GLU A 202 11.36 -23.78 4.24
C GLU A 202 11.05 -22.84 3.06
N LEU A 203 10.92 -21.52 3.28
CA LEU A 203 10.73 -20.50 2.23
C LEU A 203 12.04 -20.20 1.50
N ASN A 204 12.62 -21.21 0.85
CA ASN A 204 13.84 -21.07 0.08
C ASN A 204 13.51 -20.99 -1.41
N VAL A 205 14.02 -19.95 -2.07
CA VAL A 205 13.76 -19.70 -3.49
C VAL A 205 14.76 -20.47 -4.34
N LEU A 206 14.30 -21.37 -5.18
CA LEU A 206 15.11 -22.11 -6.14
C LEU A 206 15.57 -21.17 -7.27
N ILE A 207 16.89 -21.13 -7.53
CA ILE A 207 17.50 -20.17 -8.46
C ILE A 207 18.41 -20.78 -9.52
N GLY A 208 18.79 -22.06 -9.41
CA GLY A 208 19.62 -22.70 -10.44
C GLY A 208 19.96 -24.15 -10.13
N SER A 209 20.45 -24.85 -11.16
CA SER A 209 20.85 -26.27 -11.09
C SER A 209 22.04 -26.61 -11.96
N ASP A 210 22.51 -25.71 -12.85
CA ASP A 210 23.66 -25.99 -13.72
C ASP A 210 24.97 -25.68 -12.98
N ALA A 211 25.89 -26.63 -13.04
CA ALA A 211 27.21 -26.55 -12.43
C ALA A 211 28.27 -26.00 -13.41
N VAL A 212 29.29 -25.32 -12.90
CA VAL A 212 30.50 -25.06 -13.68
C VAL A 212 31.23 -26.38 -13.97
N GLU A 213 31.88 -26.47 -15.14
CA GLU A 213 32.63 -27.67 -15.54
C GLU A 213 34.05 -27.67 -14.91
N ASP A 214 34.11 -27.85 -13.58
CA ASP A 214 35.35 -27.97 -12.84
C ASP A 214 35.18 -28.92 -11.64
N ALA A 215 35.82 -30.07 -11.70
CA ALA A 215 35.69 -31.12 -10.67
C ALA A 215 36.28 -30.73 -9.28
N ASP A 216 37.12 -29.71 -9.22
CA ASP A 216 37.73 -29.24 -7.96
C ASP A 216 36.82 -28.25 -7.19
N ILE A 217 35.74 -27.78 -7.81
CA ILE A 217 34.81 -26.83 -7.21
C ILE A 217 33.67 -27.59 -6.48
N LYS A 218 33.59 -27.41 -5.17
CA LYS A 218 32.60 -28.11 -4.33
C LYS A 218 31.19 -27.53 -4.44
N GLU A 219 31.05 -26.19 -4.62
CA GLU A 219 29.78 -25.48 -4.77
C GLU A 219 29.65 -24.98 -6.23
N ALA A 220 29.66 -25.91 -7.17
CA ALA A 220 29.75 -25.62 -8.59
C ALA A 220 28.50 -24.95 -9.18
N VAL A 221 27.30 -25.29 -8.68
CA VAL A 221 26.04 -24.67 -9.08
C VAL A 221 25.92 -23.26 -8.49
N LYS A 222 26.28 -23.09 -7.23
CA LYS A 222 26.33 -21.77 -6.59
C LYS A 222 27.31 -20.85 -7.31
N LEU A 223 28.50 -21.37 -7.67
CA LEU A 223 29.49 -20.59 -8.42
C LEU A 223 28.96 -20.16 -9.79
N ASN A 224 28.30 -21.06 -10.52
CA ASN A 224 27.68 -20.72 -11.81
C ASN A 224 26.66 -19.60 -11.66
N THR A 225 25.77 -19.68 -10.66
CA THR A 225 24.79 -18.61 -10.35
C THR A 225 25.51 -17.28 -10.07
N LEU A 226 26.58 -17.29 -9.28
CA LEU A 226 27.37 -16.08 -8.99
C LEU A 226 28.06 -15.53 -10.25
N MET A 227 28.55 -16.38 -11.14
CA MET A 227 29.16 -15.95 -12.40
C MET A 227 28.16 -15.23 -13.31
N LEU A 228 26.92 -15.75 -13.42
CA LEU A 228 25.83 -15.11 -14.16
C LEU A 228 25.47 -13.74 -13.57
N LEU A 229 25.35 -13.66 -12.25
CA LEU A 229 25.08 -12.41 -11.55
C LEU A 229 26.25 -11.42 -11.67
N HIS A 230 27.49 -11.91 -11.61
CA HIS A 230 28.68 -11.09 -11.80
C HIS A 230 28.77 -10.51 -13.21
N GLU A 231 28.54 -11.35 -14.23
CA GLU A 231 28.56 -10.92 -15.64
C GLU A 231 27.51 -9.81 -15.90
N LYS A 232 26.29 -10.00 -15.39
CA LYS A 232 25.21 -9.06 -15.65
C LYS A 232 25.25 -7.79 -14.78
N TYR A 233 25.64 -7.90 -13.50
CA TYR A 233 25.52 -6.83 -12.52
C TYR A 233 26.85 -6.42 -11.87
N GLY A 234 27.94 -7.13 -12.13
CA GLY A 234 29.27 -6.84 -11.57
C GLY A 234 29.38 -7.05 -10.06
N ILE A 235 28.54 -7.91 -9.48
CA ILE A 235 28.51 -8.18 -8.04
C ILE A 235 29.28 -9.44 -7.67
N THR A 236 29.65 -9.54 -6.40
CA THR A 236 30.23 -10.72 -5.77
C THR A 236 29.32 -11.21 -4.65
N GLU A 237 29.56 -12.42 -4.12
CA GLU A 237 28.75 -12.94 -3.00
C GLU A 237 28.73 -11.99 -1.79
N ARG A 238 29.83 -11.30 -1.52
CA ARG A 238 29.92 -10.32 -0.43
C ARG A 238 28.97 -9.13 -0.61
N ASP A 239 28.57 -8.79 -1.82
CA ASP A 239 27.70 -7.64 -2.09
C ASP A 239 26.27 -7.88 -1.61
N PHE A 240 25.85 -9.13 -1.39
CA PHE A 240 24.58 -9.42 -0.73
C PHE A 240 24.46 -8.82 0.67
N THR A 241 25.57 -8.66 1.39
CA THR A 241 25.55 -8.02 2.72
C THR A 241 25.24 -6.52 2.67
N ARG A 242 25.25 -5.92 1.49
CA ARG A 242 24.98 -4.49 1.22
C ARG A 242 23.83 -4.33 0.21
N ALA A 243 22.93 -5.25 0.22
CA ALA A 243 21.81 -5.28 -0.71
C ALA A 243 20.46 -5.17 0.03
N GLU A 244 19.48 -4.64 -0.65
CA GLU A 244 18.07 -4.80 -0.34
C GLU A 244 17.47 -5.57 -1.50
N ILE A 245 17.02 -6.81 -1.26
CA ILE A 245 16.52 -7.69 -2.31
C ILE A 245 15.24 -8.35 -1.84
N GLU A 246 14.21 -8.20 -2.63
CA GLU A 246 12.84 -8.59 -2.38
C GLU A 246 12.40 -9.62 -3.39
N VAL A 247 11.66 -10.62 -2.94
CA VAL A 247 11.05 -11.65 -3.77
C VAL A 247 9.55 -11.43 -3.75
N VAL A 248 8.99 -11.20 -4.92
CA VAL A 248 7.59 -10.82 -5.13
C VAL A 248 6.94 -11.70 -6.19
N PRO A 249 5.60 -11.76 -6.27
CA PRO A 249 4.91 -12.51 -7.33
C PRO A 249 5.25 -11.97 -8.73
N ALA A 250 5.58 -12.86 -9.66
CA ALA A 250 5.96 -12.49 -11.04
C ALA A 250 4.77 -12.10 -11.92
N HIS A 251 3.54 -12.38 -11.51
CA HIS A 251 2.35 -12.07 -12.30
C HIS A 251 2.08 -10.56 -12.36
N LYS A 252 1.42 -10.16 -13.44
CA LYS A 252 0.96 -8.77 -13.61
C LYS A 252 -0.47 -8.59 -13.14
N ALA A 253 -0.82 -7.37 -12.76
CA ALA A 253 -2.19 -7.00 -12.42
C ALA A 253 -3.12 -7.19 -13.63
N ARG A 254 -4.30 -7.77 -13.41
CA ARG A 254 -5.28 -8.12 -14.44
C ARG A 254 -6.70 -7.84 -13.99
N ASP A 255 -7.58 -7.70 -14.96
CA ASP A 255 -9.02 -7.71 -14.69
C ASP A 255 -9.47 -9.08 -14.18
N VAL A 256 -10.37 -9.07 -13.19
CA VAL A 256 -10.98 -10.27 -12.59
C VAL A 256 -12.48 -10.26 -12.82
N GLY A 257 -13.05 -11.45 -13.04
CA GLY A 257 -14.46 -11.67 -13.34
C GLY A 257 -14.80 -11.55 -14.83
N PHE A 258 -15.86 -12.20 -15.25
CA PHE A 258 -16.33 -12.15 -16.65
C PHE A 258 -16.74 -10.74 -17.09
N ASP A 259 -17.22 -9.93 -16.17
CA ASP A 259 -17.62 -8.54 -16.37
C ASP A 259 -16.45 -7.55 -16.25
N ARG A 260 -15.27 -8.02 -15.86
CA ARG A 260 -14.04 -7.23 -15.70
C ARG A 260 -14.20 -6.07 -14.72
N SER A 261 -15.10 -6.18 -13.75
CA SER A 261 -15.40 -5.13 -12.76
C SER A 261 -14.33 -5.00 -11.67
N MET A 262 -13.44 -5.99 -11.54
CA MET A 262 -12.42 -6.06 -10.51
C MET A 262 -11.02 -6.06 -11.11
N VAL A 263 -10.02 -5.75 -10.28
CA VAL A 263 -8.59 -5.90 -10.57
C VAL A 263 -7.99 -6.86 -9.56
N GLY A 264 -7.25 -7.84 -10.05
CA GLY A 264 -6.43 -8.73 -9.23
C GLY A 264 -4.95 -8.47 -9.46
N GLY A 265 -4.16 -8.49 -8.41
CA GLY A 265 -2.71 -8.25 -8.47
C GLY A 265 -2.05 -8.39 -7.11
N TYR A 266 -0.76 -8.17 -7.06
CA TYR A 266 0.04 -8.13 -5.85
C TYR A 266 0.21 -6.69 -5.36
N GLY A 267 0.04 -6.48 -4.06
CA GLY A 267 0.31 -5.20 -3.40
C GLY A 267 -0.81 -4.16 -3.57
N HIS A 268 -2.08 -4.61 -3.67
CA HIS A 268 -3.20 -3.71 -3.50
C HIS A 268 -3.16 -3.06 -2.12
N ASP A 269 -2.73 -3.79 -1.12
CA ASP A 269 -2.38 -3.33 0.21
C ASP A 269 -0.97 -2.71 0.18
N ASP A 270 -0.79 -1.36 0.26
CA ASP A 270 -1.87 -0.33 0.23
C ASP A 270 -1.76 0.57 -1.01
N ARG A 271 -1.19 0.06 -2.11
CA ARG A 271 -1.03 0.87 -3.35
C ARG A 271 -2.37 1.24 -3.99
N VAL A 272 -3.45 0.56 -3.60
CA VAL A 272 -4.81 0.87 -4.05
C VAL A 272 -5.35 2.19 -3.47
N ASP A 273 -4.82 2.62 -2.32
CA ASP A 273 -5.10 3.92 -1.73
C ASP A 273 -3.98 4.94 -2.03
N ALA A 274 -2.72 4.47 -2.11
CA ALA A 274 -1.56 5.31 -2.45
C ALA A 274 -1.65 5.93 -3.85
N TYR A 275 -2.02 5.15 -4.88
CA TYR A 275 -2.14 5.67 -6.24
C TYR A 275 -3.27 6.70 -6.40
N PRO A 276 -4.50 6.46 -5.90
CA PRO A 276 -5.54 7.48 -5.85
C PRO A 276 -5.14 8.77 -5.13
N ALA A 277 -4.47 8.67 -3.98
CA ALA A 277 -3.99 9.83 -3.24
C ALA A 277 -2.98 10.65 -4.06
N LEU A 278 -2.01 9.98 -4.69
CA LEU A 278 -1.01 10.60 -5.56
C LEU A 278 -1.66 11.29 -6.77
N MET A 279 -2.59 10.60 -7.45
CA MET A 279 -3.26 11.17 -8.63
C MET A 279 -4.16 12.34 -8.26
N ALA A 280 -4.81 12.31 -7.10
CA ALA A 280 -5.60 13.42 -6.60
C ALA A 280 -4.72 14.64 -6.27
N GLU A 281 -3.56 14.43 -5.68
CA GLU A 281 -2.57 15.48 -5.42
C GLU A 281 -2.06 16.10 -6.73
N ILE A 282 -1.75 15.28 -7.73
CA ILE A 282 -1.32 15.72 -9.06
C ILE A 282 -2.39 16.56 -9.76
N GLU A 283 -3.66 16.16 -9.67
CA GLU A 283 -4.80 16.86 -10.28
C GLU A 283 -5.23 18.12 -9.50
N THR A 284 -4.79 18.26 -8.26
CA THR A 284 -5.10 19.43 -7.43
C THR A 284 -4.52 20.70 -8.04
N LYS A 285 -5.38 21.72 -8.18
CA LYS A 285 -5.03 23.04 -8.74
C LYS A 285 -5.57 24.14 -7.83
N ASP A 286 -4.69 25.04 -7.43
CA ASP A 286 -5.04 26.25 -6.64
C ASP A 286 -5.94 25.95 -5.42
N PRO A 287 -5.53 25.01 -4.53
CA PRO A 287 -6.36 24.61 -3.40
C PRO A 287 -6.54 25.74 -2.39
N VAL A 288 -7.61 25.67 -1.59
CA VAL A 288 -7.86 26.62 -0.50
C VAL A 288 -6.79 26.46 0.59
N HIS A 289 -6.66 25.26 1.11
CA HIS A 289 -5.60 24.89 2.06
C HIS A 289 -4.47 24.19 1.33
N THR A 290 -3.26 24.23 1.86
CA THR A 290 -2.16 23.41 1.34
C THR A 290 -2.50 21.93 1.47
N THR A 291 -2.44 21.22 0.35
CA THR A 291 -2.63 19.77 0.32
C THR A 291 -1.29 19.06 0.50
N VAL A 292 -1.32 17.91 1.14
CA VAL A 292 -0.13 17.07 1.34
C VAL A 292 -0.50 15.62 1.11
N CYS A 293 0.12 15.00 0.11
CA CYS A 293 0.08 13.55 -0.12
C CYS A 293 1.35 12.92 0.45
N VAL A 294 1.19 11.90 1.28
CA VAL A 294 2.30 11.14 1.86
C VAL A 294 2.17 9.68 1.47
N LEU A 295 3.21 9.16 0.84
CA LEU A 295 3.36 7.75 0.54
C LEU A 295 4.47 7.22 1.43
N THR A 296 4.10 6.56 2.54
CA THR A 296 5.02 6.11 3.59
C THR A 296 5.44 4.66 3.39
N ASP A 297 6.46 4.25 4.11
CA ASP A 297 7.03 2.90 4.12
C ASP A 297 6.83 2.25 5.50
N LYS A 298 7.01 0.92 5.59
CA LYS A 298 7.08 0.14 6.83
C LYS A 298 5.78 0.02 7.64
N GLU A 299 4.62 0.33 7.06
CA GLU A 299 3.35 0.11 7.77
C GLU A 299 3.25 -1.34 8.22
N GLU A 300 3.50 -2.27 7.33
CA GLU A 300 3.39 -3.72 7.48
C GLU A 300 4.26 -4.34 8.59
N ILE A 301 5.25 -3.60 9.05
CA ILE A 301 6.15 -4.00 10.13
C ILE A 301 6.14 -3.06 11.33
N GLY A 302 5.09 -2.20 11.44
CA GLY A 302 4.82 -1.34 12.59
C GLY A 302 5.30 0.10 12.46
N SER A 303 5.61 0.57 11.26
CA SER A 303 5.98 1.98 10.97
C SER A 303 7.26 2.48 11.64
N ASP A 304 8.12 1.62 12.14
CA ASP A 304 9.40 1.98 12.74
C ASP A 304 10.46 2.34 11.67
N GLY A 305 11.44 3.14 12.07
CA GLY A 305 12.55 3.56 11.20
C GLY A 305 12.31 4.87 10.47
N VAL A 306 13.32 5.32 9.71
CA VAL A 306 13.40 6.68 9.16
C VAL A 306 12.42 6.96 8.02
N THR A 307 11.85 5.93 7.42
CA THR A 307 10.89 6.02 6.31
C THR A 307 9.45 5.69 6.74
N GLY A 308 9.25 5.14 7.94
CA GLY A 308 7.95 4.85 8.52
C GLY A 308 7.32 6.05 9.23
N MET A 309 6.00 6.00 9.49
CA MET A 309 5.23 7.11 10.07
C MET A 309 5.54 7.40 11.55
N GLN A 310 6.27 6.54 12.26
CA GLN A 310 6.80 6.88 13.58
C GLN A 310 7.92 7.93 13.51
N SER A 311 8.57 8.06 12.36
CA SER A 311 9.56 9.10 12.09
C SER A 311 8.93 10.49 11.98
N MET A 312 9.77 11.52 12.08
CA MET A 312 9.33 12.92 12.04
C MET A 312 9.39 13.55 10.64
N TYR A 313 9.77 12.83 9.60
CA TYR A 313 10.09 13.44 8.29
C TYR A 313 8.91 14.24 7.69
N VAL A 314 7.68 13.73 7.79
CA VAL A 314 6.46 14.43 7.32
C VAL A 314 6.23 15.70 8.15
N PHE A 315 6.31 15.57 9.47
CA PHE A 315 6.07 16.70 10.38
C PHE A 315 7.19 17.75 10.28
N HIS A 316 8.45 17.33 10.09
CA HIS A 316 9.54 18.25 9.82
C HIS A 316 9.35 19.01 8.50
N PHE A 317 8.83 18.35 7.45
CA PHE A 317 8.48 19.01 6.20
C PHE A 317 7.46 20.14 6.43
N MET A 318 6.34 19.84 7.11
CA MET A 318 5.30 20.81 7.42
C MET A 318 5.84 21.96 8.31
N GLN A 319 6.64 21.63 9.33
CA GLN A 319 7.29 22.62 10.20
C GLN A 319 8.24 23.53 9.43
N LEU A 320 9.01 22.99 8.49
CA LEU A 320 9.92 23.78 7.68
C LEU A 320 9.18 24.74 6.74
N LEU A 321 8.02 24.35 6.20
CA LEU A 321 7.14 25.22 5.43
C LEU A 321 6.63 26.39 6.29
N CYS A 322 6.09 26.09 7.49
CA CYS A 322 5.61 27.11 8.44
C CYS A 322 6.73 28.07 8.82
N ARG A 323 7.91 27.56 9.20
CA ARG A 323 9.06 28.39 9.59
C ARG A 323 9.56 29.28 8.46
N ALA A 324 9.61 28.77 7.22
CA ALA A 324 10.02 29.56 6.07
C ALA A 324 9.04 30.72 5.78
N ALA A 325 7.76 30.53 6.10
CA ALA A 325 6.71 31.55 5.96
C ALA A 325 6.54 32.43 7.21
N GLY A 326 7.27 32.17 8.30
CA GLY A 326 7.13 32.90 9.56
C GLY A 326 5.80 32.63 10.30
N GLN A 327 5.27 31.41 10.15
CA GLN A 327 3.97 30.98 10.67
C GLN A 327 4.14 29.92 11.78
N ASP A 328 3.12 29.79 12.65
CA ASP A 328 3.12 28.89 13.80
C ASP A 328 2.76 27.46 13.38
N ASP A 329 3.68 26.52 13.59
CA ASP A 329 3.51 25.13 13.24
C ASP A 329 2.56 24.37 14.18
N ILE A 330 2.39 24.81 15.43
CA ILE A 330 1.44 24.22 16.38
C ILE A 330 0.01 24.53 15.94
N LEU A 331 -0.28 25.79 15.59
CA LEU A 331 -1.58 26.17 15.05
C LEU A 331 -1.87 25.45 13.73
N ALA A 332 -0.87 25.35 12.86
CA ALA A 332 -0.98 24.63 11.61
C ALA A 332 -1.42 23.18 11.83
N PHE A 333 -0.82 22.45 12.78
CA PHE A 333 -1.16 21.06 13.06
C PHE A 333 -2.56 20.92 13.66
N GLN A 334 -2.93 21.79 14.62
CA GLN A 334 -4.25 21.75 15.26
C GLN A 334 -5.41 22.00 14.28
N ASN A 335 -5.19 22.83 13.25
CA ASN A 335 -6.17 23.17 12.22
C ASN A 335 -6.11 22.27 10.99
N SER A 336 -5.19 21.31 10.97
CA SER A 336 -5.05 20.33 9.88
C SER A 336 -6.11 19.24 9.98
N VAL A 337 -6.38 18.57 8.87
CA VAL A 337 -7.22 17.38 8.78
C VAL A 337 -6.49 16.32 7.95
N CYS A 338 -6.49 15.09 8.42
CA CYS A 338 -5.85 13.96 7.75
C CYS A 338 -6.85 12.86 7.46
N LEU A 339 -6.76 12.29 6.25
CA LEU A 339 -7.26 10.98 5.92
C LEU A 339 -6.08 10.00 5.93
N SER A 340 -6.14 9.03 6.82
CA SER A 340 -5.20 7.91 6.88
C SER A 340 -5.76 6.80 6.03
N ALA A 341 -5.21 6.65 4.83
CA ALA A 341 -5.66 5.66 3.86
C ALA A 341 -4.92 4.34 4.10
N ASP A 342 -5.68 3.28 4.25
CA ASP A 342 -5.22 1.92 4.43
C ASP A 342 -6.38 0.97 4.13
N VAL A 343 -6.13 -0.11 3.41
CA VAL A 343 -7.14 -1.05 2.95
C VAL A 343 -7.95 -1.66 4.09
N THR A 344 -9.10 -2.23 3.73
CA THR A 344 -9.90 -3.03 4.65
C THR A 344 -10.28 -4.37 4.05
N ALA A 345 -10.58 -5.37 4.89
CA ALA A 345 -11.04 -6.66 4.42
C ALA A 345 -12.48 -6.56 3.89
N ALA A 346 -12.67 -6.78 2.59
CA ALA A 346 -14.00 -6.94 2.00
C ALA A 346 -14.68 -8.20 2.54
N TYR A 347 -15.97 -8.09 2.84
CA TYR A 347 -16.78 -9.25 3.22
C TYR A 347 -16.75 -10.31 2.13
N ASP A 348 -16.28 -11.50 2.47
CA ASP A 348 -16.23 -12.66 1.60
C ASP A 348 -17.22 -13.72 2.08
N PRO A 349 -18.27 -14.02 1.27
CA PRO A 349 -19.25 -15.05 1.64
C PRO A 349 -18.67 -16.44 1.85
N SER A 350 -17.54 -16.75 1.22
CA SER A 350 -16.81 -18.03 1.41
C SER A 350 -16.25 -18.17 2.84
N TRP A 351 -16.02 -17.05 3.50
CA TRP A 351 -15.44 -16.95 4.84
C TRP A 351 -16.32 -16.16 5.81
N ALA A 352 -17.65 -16.22 5.62
CA ALA A 352 -18.64 -15.44 6.37
C ALA A 352 -18.45 -15.48 7.90
N ASN A 353 -17.92 -16.59 8.43
CA ASN A 353 -17.68 -16.75 9.87
C ASN A 353 -16.56 -15.84 10.42
N ALA A 354 -15.72 -15.25 9.57
CA ALA A 354 -14.68 -14.32 9.98
C ALA A 354 -15.20 -12.88 10.14
N PHE A 355 -16.39 -12.58 9.62
CA PHE A 355 -16.94 -11.23 9.55
C PHE A 355 -18.16 -11.05 10.47
N GLU A 356 -18.45 -9.81 10.81
CA GLU A 356 -19.73 -9.35 11.34
C GLU A 356 -20.47 -8.63 10.19
N PRO A 357 -21.55 -9.22 9.61
CA PRO A 357 -22.10 -8.72 8.35
C PRO A 357 -22.70 -7.32 8.41
N GLN A 358 -23.19 -6.87 9.58
CA GLN A 358 -23.81 -5.56 9.72
C GLN A 358 -22.78 -4.42 9.68
N ASN A 359 -21.58 -4.67 10.19
CA ASN A 359 -20.48 -3.71 10.26
C ASN A 359 -19.31 -4.08 9.33
N GLY A 360 -19.45 -5.08 8.49
CA GLY A 360 -18.46 -5.44 7.47
C GLY A 360 -18.49 -4.46 6.30
N THR A 361 -17.37 -4.37 5.60
CA THR A 361 -17.24 -3.60 4.36
C THR A 361 -17.42 -4.48 3.14
N TYR A 362 -17.94 -3.93 2.06
CA TYR A 362 -18.34 -4.69 0.88
C TYR A 362 -17.75 -4.08 -0.39
N ALA A 363 -17.24 -4.92 -1.27
CA ALA A 363 -16.77 -4.50 -2.59
C ALA A 363 -17.91 -3.88 -3.43
N GLY A 364 -17.60 -2.81 -4.15
CA GLY A 364 -18.55 -2.10 -5.00
C GLY A 364 -19.41 -1.04 -4.27
N ARG A 365 -19.22 -0.86 -2.97
CA ARG A 365 -19.95 0.15 -2.19
C ARG A 365 -19.17 1.43 -1.91
N GLY A 366 -18.06 1.61 -2.57
CA GLY A 366 -17.20 2.78 -2.42
C GLY A 366 -16.18 2.64 -1.30
N VAL A 367 -15.52 3.76 -0.97
CA VAL A 367 -14.50 3.83 0.06
C VAL A 367 -15.09 3.54 1.44
N ALA A 368 -14.36 2.82 2.27
CA ALA A 368 -14.77 2.51 3.63
C ALA A 368 -14.15 3.50 4.63
N PHE A 369 -14.92 3.89 5.65
CA PHE A 369 -14.44 4.66 6.79
C PHE A 369 -14.42 3.82 8.04
N PHE A 370 -13.42 4.09 8.88
CA PHE A 370 -13.29 3.50 10.19
C PHE A 370 -13.20 4.62 11.23
N LYS A 371 -14.22 4.71 12.08
CA LYS A 371 -14.17 5.65 13.23
C LYS A 371 -13.03 5.31 14.16
N TYR A 372 -12.69 4.03 14.21
CA TYR A 372 -11.61 3.48 15.00
C TYR A 372 -11.09 2.21 14.33
N THR A 373 -9.79 2.01 14.47
CA THR A 373 -9.07 0.78 14.16
C THR A 373 -8.56 0.17 15.48
N GLY A 374 -7.51 -0.61 15.45
CA GLY A 374 -6.95 -1.23 16.64
C GLY A 374 -7.54 -2.60 16.91
N SER A 375 -7.26 -3.16 18.09
CA SER A 375 -7.66 -4.52 18.44
C SER A 375 -8.39 -4.60 19.78
N ARG A 376 -9.21 -5.64 19.96
CA ARG A 376 -9.98 -5.89 21.20
C ARG A 376 -10.77 -4.65 21.61
N GLY A 377 -10.50 -4.05 22.78
CA GLY A 377 -11.16 -2.85 23.28
C GLY A 377 -10.64 -1.55 22.67
N LYS A 378 -10.49 -1.47 21.33
CA LYS A 378 -9.96 -0.31 20.58
C LYS A 378 -8.52 0.07 20.95
N SER A 379 -7.71 -0.88 21.37
CA SER A 379 -6.31 -0.61 21.70
C SER A 379 -5.53 -0.15 20.47
N SER A 380 -4.77 0.94 20.61
CA SER A 380 -3.98 1.57 19.53
C SER A 380 -4.81 2.24 18.44
N ALA A 381 -6.09 2.55 18.67
CA ALA A 381 -6.92 3.34 17.77
C ALA A 381 -6.80 4.83 18.02
N SER A 382 -7.01 5.66 16.99
CA SER A 382 -7.17 7.13 17.11
C SER A 382 -8.58 7.53 17.54
N ASP A 383 -9.60 6.71 17.26
CA ASP A 383 -11.03 6.92 17.59
C ASP A 383 -11.55 8.30 17.17
N ALA A 384 -11.79 8.48 15.88
CA ALA A 384 -12.21 9.75 15.29
C ALA A 384 -13.51 10.30 15.90
N SER A 385 -13.57 11.62 16.09
CA SER A 385 -14.75 12.29 16.66
C SER A 385 -15.95 12.23 15.70
N ALA A 386 -17.16 12.32 16.28
CA ALA A 386 -18.39 12.34 15.48
C ALA A 386 -18.44 13.57 14.55
N GLU A 387 -17.88 14.71 15.01
CA GLU A 387 -17.81 15.95 14.24
C GLU A 387 -16.95 15.77 13.00
N LEU A 388 -15.73 15.23 13.14
CA LEU A 388 -14.83 14.95 12.01
C LEU A 388 -15.48 13.99 11.01
N VAL A 389 -16.06 12.88 11.47
CA VAL A 389 -16.77 11.93 10.61
C VAL A 389 -17.92 12.63 9.89
N GLY A 390 -18.71 13.45 10.60
CA GLY A 390 -19.83 14.21 10.02
C GLY A 390 -19.37 15.24 8.99
N ASP A 391 -18.24 15.91 9.20
CA ASP A 391 -17.71 16.88 8.26
C ASP A 391 -17.22 16.20 6.97
N ILE A 392 -16.47 15.13 7.11
CA ILE A 392 -15.96 14.35 5.96
C ILE A 392 -17.11 13.73 5.17
N THR A 393 -18.06 13.07 5.83
CA THR A 393 -19.19 12.43 5.11
C THR A 393 -20.05 13.44 4.37
N ARG A 394 -20.34 14.61 4.97
CA ARG A 394 -21.01 15.71 4.26
C ARG A 394 -20.24 16.19 3.03
N LEU A 395 -18.93 16.30 3.14
CA LEU A 395 -18.08 16.69 2.01
C LEU A 395 -18.18 15.67 0.86
N LEU A 396 -18.18 14.38 1.18
CA LEU A 396 -18.28 13.31 0.18
C LEU A 396 -19.66 13.25 -0.46
N ASP A 397 -20.72 13.36 0.34
CA ASP A 397 -22.10 13.41 -0.18
C ASP A 397 -22.29 14.58 -1.15
N ALA A 398 -21.74 15.76 -0.81
CA ALA A 398 -21.78 16.94 -1.67
C ALA A 398 -21.01 16.77 -2.99
N ASN A 399 -20.01 15.88 -3.03
CA ASN A 399 -19.21 15.57 -4.23
C ASN A 399 -19.65 14.28 -4.93
N GLY A 400 -20.74 13.63 -4.49
CA GLY A 400 -21.27 12.43 -5.12
C GLY A 400 -20.38 11.20 -4.97
N VAL A 401 -19.57 11.15 -3.91
CA VAL A 401 -18.70 10.00 -3.60
C VAL A 401 -19.52 8.94 -2.87
N ALA A 402 -19.41 7.69 -3.31
CA ALA A 402 -19.98 6.58 -2.57
C ALA A 402 -19.01 6.18 -1.43
N TRP A 403 -19.58 6.01 -0.26
CA TRP A 403 -18.85 5.61 0.93
C TRP A 403 -19.68 4.66 1.80
N GLN A 404 -18.97 3.92 2.63
CA GLN A 404 -19.54 3.04 3.63
C GLN A 404 -18.76 3.15 4.93
N ILE A 405 -19.30 2.65 6.03
CA ILE A 405 -18.61 2.61 7.32
C ILE A 405 -18.57 1.17 7.80
N GLY A 406 -17.46 0.78 8.42
CA GLY A 406 -17.32 -0.61 8.85
C GLY A 406 -16.23 -0.82 9.89
N GLU A 407 -16.00 -2.11 10.17
CA GLU A 407 -14.97 -2.61 11.08
C GLU A 407 -14.26 -3.81 10.43
N LEU A 408 -13.01 -4.06 10.84
CA LEU A 408 -12.22 -5.18 10.34
C LEU A 408 -12.60 -6.48 11.06
N GLY A 409 -13.46 -7.28 10.44
CA GLY A 409 -13.82 -8.60 10.95
C GLY A 409 -14.65 -8.60 12.24
N ARG A 410 -14.59 -9.70 13.01
CA ARG A 410 -15.22 -9.81 14.32
C ARG A 410 -14.33 -9.26 15.42
N LEU A 411 -14.93 -8.66 16.46
CA LEU A 411 -14.23 -7.96 17.55
C LEU A 411 -13.06 -8.75 18.18
N ASP A 412 -13.23 -10.02 18.48
CA ASP A 412 -12.18 -10.83 19.11
C ASP A 412 -11.24 -11.54 18.11
N LEU A 413 -11.56 -11.50 16.81
CA LEU A 413 -10.78 -12.15 15.75
C LEU A 413 -10.10 -11.15 14.82
N GLY A 414 -10.72 -9.99 14.62
CA GLY A 414 -10.25 -8.93 13.75
C GLY A 414 -9.52 -7.82 14.51
N GLY A 415 -9.16 -6.82 13.75
CA GLY A 415 -8.51 -5.61 14.24
C GLY A 415 -7.02 -5.55 13.89
N GLY A 416 -6.57 -4.33 13.63
CA GLY A 416 -5.20 -3.96 13.35
C GLY A 416 -5.00 -2.48 13.66
N GLY A 417 -3.77 -2.05 13.90
CA GLY A 417 -3.42 -0.64 13.96
C GLY A 417 -3.15 -0.12 12.55
N THR A 418 -3.29 1.19 12.37
CA THR A 418 -2.94 1.91 11.15
C THR A 418 -1.98 3.03 11.47
N ILE A 419 -1.50 3.71 10.46
CA ILE A 419 -0.65 4.90 10.60
C ILE A 419 -1.38 6.08 11.28
N ALA A 420 -2.71 6.10 11.31
CA ALA A 420 -3.53 7.16 11.88
C ALA A 420 -3.12 7.58 13.30
N LYS A 421 -2.80 6.63 14.18
CA LYS A 421 -2.38 6.91 15.56
C LYS A 421 -1.13 7.79 15.64
N TYR A 422 -0.22 7.67 14.69
CA TYR A 422 1.03 8.46 14.69
C TYR A 422 0.77 9.91 14.29
N VAL A 423 -0.23 10.12 13.42
CA VAL A 423 -0.72 11.44 13.04
C VAL A 423 -1.50 12.09 14.19
N ALA A 424 -2.45 11.33 14.79
CA ALA A 424 -3.22 11.79 15.94
C ALA A 424 -2.34 12.19 17.13
N ASN A 425 -1.25 11.45 17.38
CA ASN A 425 -0.28 11.76 18.42
C ASN A 425 0.49 13.08 18.19
N ARG A 426 0.36 13.69 17.01
CA ARG A 426 0.91 15.04 16.69
C ARG A 426 -0.15 16.15 16.82
N GLY A 427 -1.34 15.82 17.29
CA GLY A 427 -2.43 16.77 17.47
C GLY A 427 -3.22 17.09 16.19
N ILE A 428 -3.10 16.26 15.16
CA ILE A 428 -3.83 16.40 13.90
C ILE A 428 -5.05 15.49 13.93
N PRO A 429 -6.29 16.04 13.80
CA PRO A 429 -7.49 15.23 13.61
C PRO A 429 -7.36 14.32 12.40
N VAL A 430 -7.63 13.02 12.59
CA VAL A 430 -7.45 11.99 11.55
C VAL A 430 -8.63 11.03 11.52
N LEU A 431 -9.01 10.64 10.30
CA LEU A 431 -10.00 9.61 10.05
C LEU A 431 -9.38 8.53 9.14
N ASP A 432 -9.53 7.27 9.55
CA ASP A 432 -9.11 6.12 8.73
C ASP A 432 -10.10 5.90 7.59
N ILE A 433 -9.56 5.70 6.38
CA ILE A 433 -10.30 5.36 5.15
C ILE A 433 -9.60 4.22 4.44
N GLY A 434 -10.31 3.49 3.56
CA GLY A 434 -9.63 2.49 2.72
C GLY A 434 -10.53 1.80 1.71
N VAL A 435 -9.90 1.21 0.70
CA VAL A 435 -10.56 0.39 -0.30
C VAL A 435 -10.79 -1.02 0.25
N PRO A 436 -12.01 -1.60 0.11
CA PRO A 436 -12.25 -3.00 0.48
C PRO A 436 -11.49 -3.97 -0.44
N VAL A 437 -10.68 -4.86 0.15
CA VAL A 437 -9.83 -5.84 -0.53
C VAL A 437 -10.23 -7.26 -0.17
N LEU A 438 -10.36 -8.13 -1.16
CA LEU A 438 -10.49 -9.58 -0.99
C LEU A 438 -9.11 -10.22 -1.00
N SER A 439 -8.89 -11.22 -0.16
CA SER A 439 -7.61 -11.93 -0.03
C SER A 439 -6.43 -11.02 0.35
N MET A 440 -6.67 -10.03 1.21
CA MET A 440 -5.63 -9.12 1.74
C MET A 440 -4.40 -9.89 2.22
N HIS A 441 -3.19 -9.34 2.03
CA HIS A 441 -1.88 -9.94 2.33
C HIS A 441 -1.55 -11.23 1.54
N SER A 442 -2.38 -11.60 0.56
CA SER A 442 -2.03 -12.73 -0.30
C SER A 442 -1.15 -12.29 -1.48
N PRO A 443 -0.45 -13.21 -2.14
CA PRO A 443 0.25 -12.90 -3.38
C PRO A 443 -0.65 -12.40 -4.51
N PHE A 444 -1.98 -12.60 -4.41
CA PHE A 444 -2.96 -12.15 -5.39
C PHE A 444 -4.22 -11.65 -4.68
N GLU A 445 -4.29 -10.36 -4.49
CA GLU A 445 -5.40 -9.64 -3.88
C GLU A 445 -6.39 -9.16 -4.95
N VAL A 446 -7.63 -8.85 -4.57
CA VAL A 446 -8.66 -8.41 -5.52
C VAL A 446 -9.43 -7.22 -4.97
N ILE A 447 -9.58 -6.17 -5.81
CA ILE A 447 -10.36 -4.97 -5.52
C ILE A 447 -11.43 -4.71 -6.59
N HIS A 448 -12.43 -3.91 -6.24
CA HIS A 448 -13.43 -3.44 -7.19
C HIS A 448 -13.02 -2.10 -7.80
N LYS A 449 -13.11 -1.97 -9.13
CA LYS A 449 -12.67 -0.76 -9.86
C LYS A 449 -13.40 0.52 -9.43
N THR A 450 -14.69 0.42 -9.08
CA THR A 450 -15.43 1.59 -8.62
C THR A 450 -14.97 2.07 -7.25
N ASP A 451 -14.54 1.18 -6.37
CA ASP A 451 -14.04 1.55 -5.04
C ASP A 451 -12.71 2.28 -5.15
N LEU A 452 -11.80 1.79 -6.01
CA LEU A 452 -10.56 2.48 -6.38
C LEU A 452 -10.85 3.92 -6.89
N TYR A 453 -11.85 4.09 -7.77
CA TYR A 453 -12.20 5.42 -8.27
C TYR A 453 -12.87 6.30 -7.20
N MET A 454 -13.59 5.71 -6.25
CA MET A 454 -14.14 6.45 -5.11
C MET A 454 -13.04 6.91 -4.14
N ALA A 455 -11.96 6.15 -3.96
CA ALA A 455 -10.80 6.58 -3.17
C ALA A 455 -10.13 7.82 -3.80
N PHE A 456 -9.96 7.84 -5.13
CA PHE A 456 -9.51 9.02 -5.86
C PHE A 456 -10.48 10.21 -5.67
N SER A 457 -11.77 9.99 -5.82
CA SER A 457 -12.80 11.02 -5.66
C SER A 457 -12.86 11.57 -4.22
N THR A 458 -12.56 10.74 -3.23
CA THR A 458 -12.43 11.13 -1.82
C THR A 458 -11.28 12.10 -1.63
N SER A 459 -10.10 11.75 -2.11
CA SER A 459 -8.89 12.57 -2.01
C SER A 459 -9.04 13.92 -2.73
N ILE A 460 -9.64 13.93 -3.93
CA ILE A 460 -10.00 15.16 -4.66
C ILE A 460 -11.02 16.01 -3.89
N SER A 461 -11.97 15.38 -3.20
CA SER A 461 -12.95 16.13 -2.40
C SER A 461 -12.28 16.82 -1.23
N LEU A 462 -11.36 16.16 -0.54
CA LEU A 462 -10.59 16.76 0.56
C LEU A 462 -9.75 17.96 0.07
N SER A 463 -9.14 17.88 -1.10
CA SER A 463 -8.32 18.97 -1.64
C SER A 463 -9.10 20.25 -1.94
N LYS A 464 -10.43 20.16 -2.06
CA LYS A 464 -11.33 21.29 -2.30
C LYS A 464 -11.89 21.90 -1.02
N SER A 465 -11.66 21.30 0.15
CA SER A 465 -12.22 21.72 1.43
C SER A 465 -11.51 22.92 2.07
#